data_810ae64af066eb6202d5b5c79cf74621
#
_entry.id   810ae64af066eb6202d5b5c79cf74621
#
_cell.length_a   1.000
_cell.length_b   1.000
_cell.length_c   1.000
_cell.angle_alpha   90.00
_cell.angle_beta   90.00
_cell.angle_gamma   90.00
#
_symmetry.space_group_name_H-M   'P 1'
#
loop_
_entity.id
_entity.type
_entity.pdbx_description
1 polymer ?
#
loop_
_entity_poly.entity_id
_entity_poly.type
_entity_poly.pdbx_seq_one_letter_code
_entity_poly.pdbx_strand_id
1 'polypeptide(L)'
;TQSIVDVGIKNQDIGFIWLVLLGQLMLTVSRTVIDFIRRWLLLHISMRINISLVSDFFIKLLKLPMSFFDTKLMGDLMQRMNDHSRVNTFMTQQTLNIMFSMLTFVVFTIVLFFYNKLVFTIFLIGSVVYGVWMTLFLRRRKVLDYELFEQQAINNNKTYEFITSMQEIKLQDCEQRRRWEWEDVQADLFGVQMKSLKLQQTQEAGSIFINEIKNIVITVVAATAVIHG
;
A
#
# COMPACT_ATOMS: atom_id res chain seq x y z
N THR A 1 28.73 9.03 -2.14
CA THR A 1 29.45 9.03 -0.84
C THR A 1 30.83 8.38 -0.96
N GLN A 2 30.95 7.22 -1.61
CA GLN A 2 32.25 6.51 -1.74
C GLN A 2 33.30 7.35 -2.44
N SER A 3 32.94 8.01 -3.55
CA SER A 3 33.86 8.91 -4.29
C SER A 3 34.36 10.09 -3.47
N ILE A 4 33.57 10.57 -2.51
CA ILE A 4 34.00 11.65 -1.60
C ILE A 4 35.11 11.15 -0.66
N VAL A 5 34.98 9.91 -0.18
CA VAL A 5 35.95 9.30 0.72
C VAL A 5 37.21 8.93 -0.02
N ASP A 6 37.09 8.24 -1.14
CA ASP A 6 38.22 7.64 -1.87
C ASP A 6 39.07 8.70 -2.62
N VAL A 7 38.44 9.75 -3.13
CA VAL A 7 39.13 10.77 -3.93
C VAL A 7 39.23 12.11 -3.19
N GLY A 8 38.13 12.58 -2.60
CA GLY A 8 38.07 13.90 -1.95
C GLY A 8 38.86 13.93 -0.64
N ILE A 9 38.64 12.97 0.26
CA ILE A 9 39.31 12.96 1.59
C ILE A 9 40.76 12.48 1.45
N LYS A 10 41.00 11.43 0.64
CA LYS A 10 42.34 10.86 0.47
C LYS A 10 43.31 11.83 -0.20
N ASN A 11 42.82 12.65 -1.15
CA ASN A 11 43.65 13.65 -1.87
C ASN A 11 43.54 15.07 -1.25
N GLN A 12 42.80 15.25 -0.16
CA GLN A 12 42.56 16.56 0.49
C GLN A 12 42.03 17.64 -0.49
N ASP A 13 41.30 17.25 -1.54
CA ASP A 13 40.77 18.14 -2.54
C ASP A 13 39.37 18.62 -2.17
N ILE A 14 39.33 19.79 -1.51
CA ILE A 14 38.08 20.44 -1.08
C ILE A 14 37.23 20.84 -2.29
N GLY A 15 37.84 21.20 -3.43
CA GLY A 15 37.13 21.56 -4.65
C GLY A 15 36.33 20.40 -5.23
N PHE A 16 36.91 19.20 -5.24
CA PHE A 16 36.23 17.98 -5.65
C PHE A 16 35.04 17.62 -4.74
N ILE A 17 35.20 17.79 -3.42
CA ILE A 17 34.13 17.56 -2.44
C ILE A 17 32.95 18.49 -2.71
N TRP A 18 33.21 19.80 -2.93
CA TRP A 18 32.16 20.76 -3.25
C TRP A 18 31.44 20.43 -4.58
N LEU A 19 32.18 19.99 -5.59
CA LEU A 19 31.61 19.61 -6.89
C LEU A 19 30.65 18.41 -6.74
N VAL A 20 31.05 17.38 -5.98
CA VAL A 20 30.21 16.19 -5.75
C VAL A 20 28.99 16.54 -4.92
N LEU A 21 29.13 17.37 -3.88
CA LEU A 21 28.01 17.84 -3.06
C LEU A 21 27.00 18.66 -3.87
N LEU A 22 27.49 19.54 -4.76
CA LEU A 22 26.64 20.34 -5.64
C LEU A 22 25.92 19.45 -6.65
N GLY A 23 26.59 18.45 -7.22
CA GLY A 23 25.97 17.45 -8.07
C GLY A 23 24.90 16.63 -7.35
N GLN A 24 25.17 16.21 -6.11
CA GLN A 24 24.19 15.48 -5.27
C GLN A 24 22.99 16.37 -4.92
N LEU A 25 23.22 17.65 -4.61
CA LEU A 25 22.16 18.61 -4.35
C LEU A 25 21.27 18.79 -5.58
N MET A 26 21.85 19.00 -6.76
CA MET A 26 21.11 19.10 -8.03
C MET A 26 20.29 17.84 -8.32
N LEU A 27 20.84 16.65 -8.13
CA LEU A 27 20.13 15.41 -8.30
C LEU A 27 18.95 15.29 -7.32
N THR A 28 19.15 15.68 -6.07
CA THR A 28 18.11 15.63 -5.05
C THR A 28 16.97 16.61 -5.37
N VAL A 29 17.30 17.84 -5.76
CA VAL A 29 16.31 18.83 -6.19
C VAL A 29 15.54 18.34 -7.41
N SER A 30 16.24 17.85 -8.43
CA SER A 30 15.60 17.32 -9.64
C SER A 30 14.65 16.17 -9.33
N ARG A 31 15.05 15.23 -8.48
CA ARG A 31 14.21 14.12 -8.03
C ARG A 31 12.97 14.62 -7.30
N THR A 32 13.14 15.59 -6.40
CA THR A 32 12.01 16.15 -5.63
C THR A 32 11.02 16.86 -6.54
N VAL A 33 11.49 17.64 -7.51
CA VAL A 33 10.64 18.33 -8.50
C VAL A 33 9.87 17.32 -9.36
N ILE A 34 10.54 16.28 -9.84
CA ILE A 34 9.90 15.22 -10.65
C ILE A 34 8.84 14.50 -9.82
N ASP A 35 9.14 14.14 -8.56
CA ASP A 35 8.17 13.48 -7.68
C ASP A 35 6.96 14.38 -7.36
N PHE A 36 7.19 15.69 -7.20
CA PHE A 36 6.12 16.66 -7.00
C PHE A 36 5.18 16.74 -8.21
N ILE A 37 5.76 16.90 -9.42
CA ILE A 37 5.00 16.96 -10.68
C ILE A 37 4.23 15.65 -10.89
N ARG A 38 4.87 14.50 -10.65
CA ARG A 38 4.24 13.20 -10.76
C ARG A 38 3.03 13.08 -9.83
N ARG A 39 3.17 13.43 -8.56
CA ARG A 39 2.07 13.37 -7.57
C ARG A 39 0.93 14.31 -7.93
N TRP A 40 1.25 15.50 -8.42
CA TRP A 40 0.26 16.47 -8.84
C TRP A 40 -0.55 15.99 -10.05
N LEU A 41 0.13 15.46 -11.07
CA LEU A 41 -0.53 14.88 -12.25
C LEU A 41 -1.41 13.68 -11.88
N LEU A 42 -0.89 12.78 -11.02
CA LEU A 42 -1.65 11.61 -10.55
C LEU A 42 -2.92 12.02 -9.79
N LEU A 43 -2.81 13.04 -8.92
CA LEU A 43 -3.96 13.55 -8.20
C LEU A 43 -5.01 14.13 -9.16
N HIS A 44 -4.58 14.92 -10.13
CA HIS A 44 -5.47 15.53 -11.11
C HIS A 44 -6.22 14.47 -11.96
N ILE A 45 -5.49 13.48 -12.47
CA ILE A 45 -6.05 12.37 -13.23
C ILE A 45 -7.01 11.54 -12.37
N SER A 46 -6.61 11.20 -11.15
CA SER A 46 -7.42 10.43 -10.20
C SER A 46 -8.74 11.13 -9.87
N MET A 47 -8.70 12.44 -9.61
CA MET A 47 -9.91 13.22 -9.33
C MET A 47 -10.84 13.26 -10.52
N ARG A 48 -10.33 13.45 -11.73
CA ARG A 48 -11.14 13.48 -12.95
C ARG A 48 -11.81 12.13 -13.23
N ILE A 49 -11.09 11.04 -13.07
CA ILE A 49 -11.63 9.68 -13.20
C ILE A 49 -12.69 9.42 -12.14
N ASN A 50 -12.43 9.80 -10.89
CA ASN A 50 -13.38 9.61 -9.78
C ASN A 50 -14.70 10.35 -10.02
N ILE A 51 -14.64 11.61 -10.45
CA ILE A 51 -15.84 12.40 -10.77
C ILE A 51 -16.63 11.74 -11.92
N SER A 52 -15.95 11.29 -12.97
CA SER A 52 -16.59 10.61 -14.09
C SER A 52 -17.28 9.32 -13.66
N LEU A 53 -16.59 8.47 -12.88
CA LEU A 53 -17.13 7.20 -12.39
C LEU A 53 -18.34 7.39 -11.48
N VAL A 54 -18.25 8.33 -10.54
CA VAL A 54 -19.37 8.63 -9.63
C VAL A 54 -20.55 9.22 -10.38
N SER A 55 -20.30 10.10 -11.34
CA SER A 55 -21.36 10.66 -12.22
C SER A 55 -22.05 9.56 -13.03
N ASP A 56 -21.30 8.66 -13.65
CA ASP A 56 -21.84 7.53 -14.41
C ASP A 56 -22.64 6.57 -13.52
N PHE A 57 -22.18 6.36 -12.28
CA PHE A 57 -22.91 5.58 -11.30
C PHE A 57 -24.28 6.23 -11.00
N PHE A 58 -24.34 7.53 -10.73
CA PHE A 58 -25.60 8.23 -10.48
C PHE A 58 -26.52 8.23 -11.70
N ILE A 59 -25.99 8.44 -12.91
CA ILE A 59 -26.78 8.37 -14.14
C ILE A 59 -27.43 6.99 -14.29
N LYS A 60 -26.69 5.91 -14.00
CA LYS A 60 -27.25 4.55 -14.06
C LYS A 60 -28.25 4.30 -12.92
N LEU A 61 -27.96 4.78 -11.71
CA LEU A 61 -28.85 4.64 -10.56
C LEU A 61 -30.21 5.32 -10.81
N LEU A 62 -30.19 6.55 -11.35
CA LEU A 62 -31.41 7.31 -11.68
C LEU A 62 -32.28 6.67 -12.78
N LYS A 63 -31.72 5.76 -13.58
CA LYS A 63 -32.46 5.01 -14.59
C LYS A 63 -33.14 3.75 -14.05
N LEU A 64 -32.91 3.37 -12.79
CA LEU A 64 -33.49 2.19 -12.18
C LEU A 64 -34.96 2.46 -11.75
N PRO A 65 -35.83 1.43 -11.83
CA PRO A 65 -37.21 1.56 -11.41
C PRO A 65 -37.33 1.72 -9.89
N MET A 66 -38.43 2.36 -9.43
CA MET A 66 -38.69 2.58 -7.99
C MET A 66 -38.65 1.29 -7.15
N SER A 67 -39.13 0.19 -7.69
CA SER A 67 -39.11 -1.11 -7.00
C SER A 67 -37.70 -1.58 -6.60
N PHE A 68 -36.66 -1.09 -7.24
CA PHE A 68 -35.28 -1.37 -6.85
C PHE A 68 -34.92 -0.70 -5.52
N PHE A 69 -35.40 0.52 -5.29
CA PHE A 69 -35.12 1.29 -4.08
C PHE A 69 -35.91 0.79 -2.87
N ASP A 70 -37.06 0.16 -3.11
CA ASP A 70 -37.86 -0.46 -2.06
C ASP A 70 -37.22 -1.73 -1.48
N THR A 71 -36.39 -2.39 -2.28
CA THR A 71 -35.75 -3.68 -1.91
C THR A 71 -34.30 -3.56 -1.46
N LYS A 72 -33.63 -2.43 -1.70
CA LYS A 72 -32.19 -2.23 -1.39
C LYS A 72 -32.00 -1.24 -0.25
N LEU A 73 -31.15 -1.63 0.68
CA LEU A 73 -30.75 -0.74 1.79
C LEU A 73 -29.84 0.38 1.27
N MET A 74 -30.06 1.58 1.73
CA MET A 74 -29.24 2.75 1.38
C MET A 74 -27.75 2.51 1.71
N GLY A 75 -27.45 1.77 2.76
CA GLY A 75 -26.10 1.36 3.13
C GLY A 75 -25.37 0.57 2.06
N ASP A 76 -26.06 -0.35 1.37
CA ASP A 76 -25.50 -1.12 0.26
C ASP A 76 -25.07 -0.21 -0.90
N LEU A 77 -25.87 0.81 -1.21
CA LEU A 77 -25.58 1.77 -2.28
C LEU A 77 -24.37 2.64 -1.93
N MET A 78 -24.31 3.11 -0.69
CA MET A 78 -23.16 3.87 -0.19
C MET A 78 -21.88 3.03 -0.17
N GLN A 79 -21.98 1.75 0.20
CA GLN A 79 -20.83 0.84 0.18
C GLN A 79 -20.33 0.60 -1.24
N ARG A 80 -21.20 0.40 -2.21
CA ARG A 80 -20.81 0.27 -3.63
C ARG A 80 -20.12 1.54 -4.15
N MET A 81 -20.58 2.71 -3.73
CA MET A 81 -19.92 3.98 -4.05
C MET A 81 -18.52 4.08 -3.44
N ASN A 82 -18.33 3.63 -2.22
CA ASN A 82 -17.02 3.56 -1.57
C ASN A 82 -16.09 2.53 -2.25
N ASP A 83 -16.62 1.40 -2.72
CA ASP A 83 -15.87 0.42 -3.49
C ASP A 83 -15.36 1.00 -4.82
N HIS A 84 -16.11 1.87 -5.48
CA HIS A 84 -15.63 2.61 -6.66
C HIS A 84 -14.41 3.48 -6.33
N SER A 85 -14.39 4.14 -5.19
CA SER A 85 -13.21 4.91 -4.73
C SER A 85 -11.98 4.02 -4.53
N ARG A 86 -12.14 2.83 -3.97
CA ARG A 86 -11.05 1.85 -3.81
C ARG A 86 -10.53 1.36 -5.16
N VAL A 87 -11.43 1.05 -6.10
CA VAL A 87 -11.07 0.65 -7.48
C VAL A 87 -10.30 1.78 -8.17
N ASN A 88 -10.75 3.02 -8.05
CA ASN A 88 -10.08 4.19 -8.63
C ASN A 88 -8.65 4.37 -8.06
N THR A 89 -8.49 4.28 -6.74
CA THR A 89 -7.18 4.37 -6.09
C THR A 89 -6.24 3.24 -6.58
N PHE A 90 -6.76 2.02 -6.72
CA PHE A 90 -5.99 0.90 -7.25
C PHE A 90 -5.58 1.13 -8.70
N MET A 91 -6.52 1.51 -9.56
CA MET A 91 -6.27 1.69 -10.99
C MET A 91 -5.30 2.85 -11.29
N THR A 92 -5.35 3.94 -10.53
CA THR A 92 -4.52 5.12 -10.77
C THR A 92 -3.19 5.10 -10.04
N GLN A 93 -3.18 4.82 -8.74
CA GLN A 93 -1.96 4.91 -7.94
C GLN A 93 -1.18 3.61 -7.91
N GLN A 94 -1.86 2.50 -7.63
CA GLN A 94 -1.18 1.21 -7.46
C GLN A 94 -0.67 0.65 -8.78
N THR A 95 -1.46 0.73 -9.85
CA THR A 95 -1.05 0.23 -11.18
C THR A 95 0.18 0.95 -11.70
N LEU A 96 0.24 2.28 -11.59
CA LEU A 96 1.41 3.05 -12.00
C LEU A 96 2.65 2.74 -11.14
N ASN A 97 2.48 2.63 -9.82
CA ASN A 97 3.58 2.24 -8.95
C ASN A 97 4.11 0.83 -9.28
N ILE A 98 3.22 -0.12 -9.58
CA ILE A 98 3.60 -1.47 -10.01
C ILE A 98 4.37 -1.42 -11.33
N MET A 99 3.90 -0.68 -12.33
CA MET A 99 4.59 -0.53 -13.61
C MET A 99 6.00 0.04 -13.45
N PHE A 100 6.15 1.13 -12.69
CA PHE A 100 7.46 1.72 -12.43
C PHE A 100 8.38 0.80 -11.64
N SER A 101 7.85 0.11 -10.63
CA SER A 101 8.62 -0.87 -9.85
C SER A 101 9.07 -2.04 -10.71
N MET A 102 8.21 -2.53 -11.63
CA MET A 102 8.53 -3.61 -12.54
C MET A 102 9.61 -3.19 -13.54
N LEU A 103 9.51 -1.98 -14.11
CA LEU A 103 10.52 -1.42 -15.00
C LEU A 103 11.87 -1.28 -14.28
N THR A 104 11.87 -0.72 -13.08
CA THR A 104 13.05 -0.56 -12.25
C THR A 104 13.66 -1.92 -11.92
N PHE A 105 12.86 -2.90 -11.55
CA PHE A 105 13.29 -4.27 -11.26
C PHE A 105 13.97 -4.90 -12.49
N VAL A 106 13.39 -4.79 -13.69
CA VAL A 106 13.94 -5.33 -14.94
C VAL A 106 15.27 -4.66 -15.25
N VAL A 107 15.36 -3.33 -15.19
CA VAL A 107 16.60 -2.60 -15.47
C VAL A 107 17.72 -3.03 -14.51
N PHE A 108 17.46 -3.05 -13.21
CA PHE A 108 18.47 -3.47 -12.22
C PHE A 108 18.86 -4.95 -12.39
N THR A 109 17.93 -5.81 -12.75
CA THR A 109 18.19 -7.23 -13.01
C THR A 109 19.15 -7.39 -14.20
N ILE A 110 18.92 -6.65 -15.30
CA ILE A 110 19.79 -6.65 -16.48
C ILE A 110 21.19 -6.13 -16.13
N VAL A 111 21.28 -4.99 -15.47
CA VAL A 111 22.56 -4.41 -15.03
C VAL A 111 23.34 -5.38 -14.16
N LEU A 112 22.67 -6.01 -13.19
CA LEU A 112 23.30 -6.94 -12.25
C LEU A 112 23.80 -8.20 -12.97
N PHE A 113 23.08 -8.70 -13.97
CA PHE A 113 23.47 -9.84 -14.79
C PHE A 113 24.78 -9.60 -15.55
N PHE A 114 24.94 -8.39 -16.12
CA PHE A 114 26.17 -8.04 -16.84
C PHE A 114 27.37 -7.74 -15.92
N TYR A 115 27.10 -7.22 -14.72
CA TYR A 115 28.15 -6.81 -13.79
C TYR A 115 28.78 -8.00 -13.04
N ASN A 116 27.96 -8.88 -12.45
CA ASN A 116 28.45 -10.02 -11.67
C ASN A 116 27.41 -11.15 -11.62
N LYS A 117 27.70 -12.26 -12.28
CA LYS A 117 26.82 -13.43 -12.34
C LYS A 117 26.54 -14.06 -10.97
N LEU A 118 27.51 -14.02 -10.04
CA LEU A 118 27.36 -14.60 -8.71
C LEU A 118 26.38 -13.77 -7.86
N VAL A 119 26.55 -12.46 -7.83
CA VAL A 119 25.65 -11.54 -7.13
C VAL A 119 24.24 -11.60 -7.73
N PHE A 120 24.13 -11.70 -9.06
CA PHE A 120 22.85 -11.89 -9.74
C PHE A 120 22.13 -13.17 -9.26
N THR A 121 22.85 -14.30 -9.15
CA THR A 121 22.27 -15.57 -8.71
C THR A 121 21.75 -15.48 -7.27
N ILE A 122 22.50 -14.86 -6.38
CA ILE A 122 22.09 -14.65 -4.98
C ILE A 122 20.85 -13.76 -4.91
N PHE A 123 20.83 -12.68 -5.69
CA PHE A 123 19.68 -11.78 -5.77
C PHE A 123 18.43 -12.53 -6.28
N LEU A 124 18.56 -13.35 -7.29
CA LEU A 124 17.46 -14.11 -7.87
C LEU A 124 16.90 -15.14 -6.88
N ILE A 125 17.78 -15.90 -6.22
CA ILE A 125 17.35 -16.88 -5.17
C ILE A 125 16.64 -16.14 -4.04
N GLY A 126 17.20 -15.06 -3.53
CA GLY A 126 16.58 -14.26 -2.47
C GLY A 126 15.22 -13.68 -2.87
N SER A 127 15.06 -13.26 -4.12
CA SER A 127 13.79 -12.77 -4.65
C SER A 127 12.74 -13.87 -4.78
N VAL A 128 13.14 -15.08 -5.17
CA VAL A 128 12.24 -16.24 -5.21
C VAL A 128 11.79 -16.63 -3.80
N VAL A 129 12.70 -16.70 -2.84
CA VAL A 129 12.38 -16.99 -1.43
C VAL A 129 11.40 -15.96 -0.86
N TYR A 130 11.64 -14.68 -1.14
CA TYR A 130 10.73 -13.59 -0.78
C TYR A 130 9.34 -13.78 -1.40
N GLY A 131 9.27 -14.09 -2.70
CA GLY A 131 8.02 -14.35 -3.41
C GLY A 131 7.23 -15.53 -2.82
N VAL A 132 7.91 -16.63 -2.52
CA VAL A 132 7.31 -17.81 -1.87
C VAL A 132 6.76 -17.43 -0.50
N TRP A 133 7.55 -16.69 0.32
CA TRP A 133 7.09 -16.20 1.61
C TRP A 133 5.79 -15.40 1.50
N MET A 134 5.75 -14.43 0.57
CA MET A 134 4.56 -13.60 0.36
C MET A 134 3.33 -14.43 -0.05
N THR A 135 3.50 -15.40 -0.93
CA THR A 135 2.38 -16.23 -1.43
C THR A 135 1.78 -17.14 -0.36
N LEU A 136 2.58 -17.60 0.61
CA LEU A 136 2.09 -18.40 1.74
C LEU A 136 1.06 -17.66 2.60
N PHE A 137 1.20 -16.35 2.73
CA PHE A 137 0.28 -15.52 3.52
C PHE A 137 -0.97 -15.08 2.77
N LEU A 138 -0.95 -15.07 1.42
CA LEU A 138 -2.07 -14.57 0.61
C LEU A 138 -3.38 -15.28 0.88
N ARG A 139 -3.36 -16.61 1.05
CA ARG A 139 -4.58 -17.38 1.31
C ARG A 139 -5.22 -17.02 2.66
N ARG A 140 -4.41 -16.93 3.71
CA ARG A 140 -4.88 -16.56 5.06
C ARG A 140 -5.37 -15.12 5.10
N ARG A 141 -4.65 -14.23 4.43
CA ARG A 141 -5.02 -12.83 4.32
C ARG A 141 -6.39 -12.66 3.63
N LYS A 142 -6.61 -13.38 2.54
CA LYS A 142 -7.89 -13.34 1.82
C LYS A 142 -9.07 -13.72 2.72
N VAL A 143 -8.94 -14.75 3.55
CA VAL A 143 -10.02 -15.17 4.48
C VAL A 143 -10.28 -14.09 5.52
N LEU A 144 -9.22 -13.54 6.13
CA LEU A 144 -9.35 -12.47 7.12
C LEU A 144 -9.90 -11.16 6.53
N ASP A 145 -9.57 -10.86 5.28
CA ASP A 145 -10.10 -9.67 4.60
C ASP A 145 -11.61 -9.80 4.36
N TYR A 146 -12.13 -11.01 4.07
CA TYR A 146 -13.57 -11.25 3.98
C TYR A 146 -14.26 -11.13 5.34
N GLU A 147 -13.69 -11.72 6.40
CA GLU A 147 -14.21 -11.63 7.76
C GLU A 147 -14.24 -10.17 8.23
N LEU A 148 -13.17 -9.42 7.95
CA LEU A 148 -13.08 -7.99 8.25
C LEU A 148 -14.14 -7.17 7.50
N PHE A 149 -14.35 -7.47 6.22
CA PHE A 149 -15.37 -6.80 5.41
C PHE A 149 -16.77 -7.04 5.95
N GLU A 150 -17.09 -8.28 6.33
CA GLU A 150 -18.38 -8.66 6.92
C GLU A 150 -18.62 -7.92 8.25
N GLN A 151 -17.63 -7.93 9.16
CA GLN A 151 -17.74 -7.23 10.43
C GLN A 151 -17.86 -5.71 10.26
N GLN A 152 -17.18 -5.15 9.27
CA GLN A 152 -17.28 -3.73 8.96
C GLN A 152 -18.65 -3.35 8.40
N ALA A 153 -19.26 -4.22 7.59
CA ALA A 153 -20.63 -4.04 7.11
C ALA A 153 -21.65 -4.08 8.26
N ILE A 154 -21.52 -5.05 9.19
CA ILE A 154 -22.36 -5.14 10.40
C ILE A 154 -22.23 -3.86 11.24
N ASN A 155 -20.99 -3.41 11.48
CA ASN A 155 -20.76 -2.18 12.24
C ASN A 155 -21.37 -0.94 11.58
N ASN A 156 -21.22 -0.79 10.28
CA ASN A 156 -21.80 0.33 9.53
C ASN A 156 -23.35 0.31 9.61
N ASN A 157 -23.96 -0.87 9.46
CA ASN A 157 -25.39 -1.02 9.58
C ASN A 157 -25.90 -0.70 11.00
N LYS A 158 -25.21 -1.20 12.03
CA LYS A 158 -25.56 -0.89 13.43
C LYS A 158 -25.38 0.58 13.79
N THR A 159 -24.32 1.20 13.29
CA THR A 159 -24.09 2.64 13.46
C THR A 159 -25.19 3.47 12.78
N TYR A 160 -25.58 3.09 11.57
CA TYR A 160 -26.66 3.75 10.86
C TYR A 160 -28.01 3.59 11.59
N GLU A 161 -28.36 2.36 12.01
CA GLU A 161 -29.55 2.05 12.81
C GLU A 161 -29.59 2.90 14.09
N PHE A 162 -28.47 2.95 14.82
CA PHE A 162 -28.32 3.72 16.05
C PHE A 162 -28.61 5.22 15.84
N ILE A 163 -28.07 5.80 14.78
CA ILE A 163 -28.25 7.23 14.47
C ILE A 163 -29.69 7.53 14.01
N THR A 164 -30.26 6.69 13.15
CA THR A 164 -31.61 6.90 12.60
C THR A 164 -32.68 6.67 13.62
N SER A 165 -32.51 5.73 14.56
CA SER A 165 -33.45 5.41 15.63
C SER A 165 -33.26 6.28 16.88
N MET A 166 -32.48 7.34 16.85
CA MET A 166 -32.13 8.13 18.04
C MET A 166 -33.36 8.69 18.77
N GLN A 167 -34.40 9.10 18.04
CA GLN A 167 -35.64 9.60 18.63
C GLN A 167 -36.38 8.49 19.37
N GLU A 168 -36.49 7.29 18.81
CA GLU A 168 -37.13 6.14 19.43
C GLU A 168 -36.34 5.67 20.65
N ILE A 169 -35.02 5.64 20.57
CA ILE A 169 -34.15 5.29 21.70
C ILE A 169 -34.37 6.23 22.88
N LYS A 170 -34.49 7.53 22.58
CA LYS A 170 -34.78 8.57 23.59
C LYS A 170 -36.18 8.43 24.19
N LEU A 171 -37.18 8.11 23.38
CA LEU A 171 -38.56 7.92 23.84
C LEU A 171 -38.73 6.67 24.70
N GLN A 172 -37.94 5.62 24.47
CA GLN A 172 -38.00 4.36 25.20
C GLN A 172 -37.03 4.26 26.37
N ASP A 173 -36.22 5.30 26.62
CA ASP A 173 -35.22 5.36 27.72
C ASP A 173 -34.23 4.18 27.69
N CYS A 174 -33.84 3.71 26.47
CA CYS A 174 -33.04 2.50 26.28
C CYS A 174 -31.62 2.77 25.74
N GLU A 175 -31.09 3.99 25.94
CA GLU A 175 -29.81 4.43 25.42
C GLU A 175 -28.63 3.53 25.82
N GLN A 176 -28.63 3.10 27.09
CA GLN A 176 -27.55 2.32 27.66
C GLN A 176 -27.48 0.92 27.06
N ARG A 177 -28.65 0.30 26.86
CA ARG A 177 -28.75 -1.02 26.21
C ARG A 177 -28.30 -0.96 24.76
N ARG A 178 -28.73 0.05 23.99
CA ARG A 178 -28.35 0.23 22.58
C ARG A 178 -26.88 0.53 22.44
N ARG A 179 -26.28 1.29 23.36
CA ARG A 179 -24.86 1.51 23.39
C ARG A 179 -24.05 0.22 23.58
N TRP A 180 -24.47 -0.63 24.51
CA TRP A 180 -23.84 -1.92 24.74
C TRP A 180 -23.92 -2.84 23.51
N GLU A 181 -25.09 -2.92 22.87
CA GLU A 181 -25.27 -3.68 21.63
C GLU A 181 -24.28 -3.20 20.52
N TRP A 182 -24.01 -1.90 20.45
CA TRP A 182 -23.03 -1.36 19.52
C TRP A 182 -21.58 -1.63 19.98
N GLU A 183 -21.28 -1.54 21.27
CA GLU A 183 -19.98 -1.87 21.85
C GLU A 183 -19.60 -3.33 21.61
N ASP A 184 -20.54 -4.27 21.68
CA ASP A 184 -20.32 -5.70 21.35
C ASP A 184 -19.90 -5.87 19.90
N VAL A 185 -20.56 -5.19 18.96
CA VAL A 185 -20.17 -5.20 17.53
C VAL A 185 -18.78 -4.60 17.32
N GLN A 186 -18.43 -3.54 18.07
CA GLN A 186 -17.09 -2.97 18.04
C GLN A 186 -16.03 -3.93 18.59
N ALA A 187 -16.34 -4.68 19.63
CA ALA A 187 -15.43 -5.69 20.20
C ALA A 187 -15.14 -6.82 19.19
N ASP A 188 -16.16 -7.29 18.47
CA ASP A 188 -16.01 -8.30 17.43
C ASP A 188 -15.16 -7.78 16.26
N LEU A 189 -15.44 -6.57 15.78
CA LEU A 189 -14.67 -5.91 14.74
C LEU A 189 -13.20 -5.74 15.14
N PHE A 190 -12.97 -5.28 16.38
CA PHE A 190 -11.62 -5.14 16.94
C PHE A 190 -10.88 -6.49 16.99
N GLY A 191 -11.58 -7.56 17.38
CA GLY A 191 -11.03 -8.92 17.39
C GLY A 191 -10.51 -9.35 16.01
N VAL A 192 -11.29 -9.11 14.96
CA VAL A 192 -10.88 -9.42 13.58
C VAL A 192 -9.75 -8.51 13.08
N GLN A 193 -9.82 -7.21 13.39
CA GLN A 193 -8.74 -6.26 13.08
C GLN A 193 -7.41 -6.67 13.71
N MET A 194 -7.43 -7.11 14.97
CA MET A 194 -6.23 -7.59 15.67
C MET A 194 -5.65 -8.86 15.04
N LYS A 195 -6.50 -9.80 14.59
CA LYS A 195 -6.04 -10.98 13.83
C LYS A 195 -5.39 -10.59 12.52
N SER A 196 -6.01 -9.67 11.78
CA SER A 196 -5.48 -9.14 10.51
C SER A 196 -4.14 -8.42 10.72
N LEU A 197 -4.05 -7.57 11.74
CA LEU A 197 -2.82 -6.84 12.08
C LEU A 197 -1.68 -7.81 12.47
N LYS A 198 -1.95 -8.81 13.30
CA LYS A 198 -0.95 -9.83 13.66
C LYS A 198 -0.43 -10.57 12.45
N LEU A 199 -1.32 -10.96 11.53
CA LEU A 199 -0.92 -11.63 10.29
C LEU A 199 -0.06 -10.73 9.42
N GLN A 200 -0.45 -9.46 9.27
CA GLN A 200 0.30 -8.46 8.51
C GLN A 200 1.69 -8.22 9.12
N GLN A 201 1.78 -8.01 10.43
CA GLN A 201 3.06 -7.80 11.12
C GLN A 201 3.98 -9.02 11.00
N THR A 202 3.45 -10.24 11.11
CA THR A 202 4.24 -11.46 10.94
C THR A 202 4.78 -11.58 9.51
N GLN A 203 3.94 -11.29 8.52
CA GLN A 203 4.33 -11.28 7.11
C GLN A 203 5.41 -10.24 6.84
N GLU A 204 5.25 -9.03 7.38
CA GLU A 204 6.16 -7.90 7.20
C GLU A 204 7.51 -8.14 7.88
N ALA A 205 7.51 -8.61 9.13
CA ALA A 205 8.73 -8.97 9.83
C ALA A 205 9.55 -10.04 9.10
N GLY A 206 8.90 -11.11 8.62
CA GLY A 206 9.57 -12.13 7.81
C GLY A 206 10.09 -11.59 6.49
N SER A 207 9.35 -10.69 5.83
CA SER A 207 9.78 -10.02 4.59
C SER A 207 11.04 -9.17 4.80
N ILE A 208 11.08 -8.38 5.87
CA ILE A 208 12.22 -7.55 6.23
C ILE A 208 13.43 -8.47 6.52
N PHE A 209 13.23 -9.51 7.31
CA PHE A 209 14.31 -10.45 7.67
C PHE A 209 14.93 -11.13 6.43
N ILE A 210 14.10 -11.64 5.51
CA ILE A 210 14.56 -12.25 4.26
C ILE A 210 15.35 -11.24 3.42
N ASN A 211 14.85 -10.00 3.35
CA ASN A 211 15.48 -8.94 2.56
C ASN A 211 16.81 -8.50 3.15
N GLU A 212 16.91 -8.37 4.47
CA GLU A 212 18.15 -8.02 5.16
C GLU A 212 19.20 -9.11 5.06
N ILE A 213 18.84 -10.39 5.23
CA ILE A 213 19.78 -11.50 5.00
C ILE A 213 20.30 -11.48 3.56
N LYS A 214 19.43 -11.31 2.59
CA LYS A 214 19.84 -11.18 1.17
C LYS A 214 20.84 -10.04 0.98
N ASN A 215 20.59 -8.87 1.55
CA ASN A 215 21.46 -7.70 1.43
C ASN A 215 22.82 -7.94 2.10
N ILE A 216 22.84 -8.55 3.29
CA ILE A 216 24.07 -8.92 4.00
C ILE A 216 24.90 -9.88 3.15
N VAL A 217 24.29 -10.95 2.64
CA VAL A 217 25.00 -11.93 1.79
C VAL A 217 25.57 -11.27 0.55
N ILE A 218 24.81 -10.42 -0.15
CA ILE A 218 25.29 -9.67 -1.32
C ILE A 218 26.48 -8.78 -0.94
N THR A 219 26.39 -8.07 0.19
CA THR A 219 27.46 -7.18 0.65
C THR A 219 28.74 -7.94 0.97
N VAL A 220 28.64 -9.08 1.65
CA VAL A 220 29.80 -9.94 1.98
C VAL A 220 30.44 -10.48 0.71
N VAL A 221 29.64 -10.97 -0.22
CA VAL A 221 30.14 -11.51 -1.49
C VAL A 221 30.78 -10.41 -2.35
N ALA A 222 30.19 -9.22 -2.39
CA ALA A 222 30.77 -8.09 -3.10
C ALA A 222 32.07 -7.63 -2.47
N ALA A 223 32.15 -7.58 -1.12
CA ALA A 223 33.38 -7.22 -0.43
C ALA A 223 34.50 -8.25 -0.62
N THR A 224 34.19 -9.54 -0.57
CA THR A 224 35.16 -10.60 -0.82
C THR A 224 35.64 -10.61 -2.28
N ALA A 225 34.76 -10.34 -3.23
CA ALA A 225 35.14 -10.22 -4.64
C ALA A 225 36.09 -9.03 -4.92
N VAL A 226 35.94 -7.92 -4.19
CA VAL A 226 36.85 -6.76 -4.27
C VAL A 226 38.21 -7.03 -3.62
N ILE A 227 38.25 -7.86 -2.57
CA ILE A 227 39.51 -8.17 -1.88
C ILE A 227 40.34 -9.20 -2.66
N HIS A 228 39.71 -10.12 -3.37
CA HIS A 228 40.38 -11.18 -4.11
C HIS A 228 40.52 -10.90 -5.63
N GLY A 229 39.95 -9.84 -6.15
CA GLY A 229 40.08 -9.41 -7.55
C GLY A 229 40.94 -8.20 -7.71
#